data_93f18a32bf70c88b79f0c2263deb59e7
#
_entry.id   93f18a32bf70c88b79f0c2263deb59e7
#
_cell.length_a   1.000
_cell.length_b   1.000
_cell.length_c   1.000
_cell.angle_alpha   90.00
_cell.angle_beta   90.00
_cell.angle_gamma   90.00
#
_symmetry.space_group_name_H-M   'P 1'
#
loop_
_entity.id
_entity.type
_entity.pdbx_description
1 polymer ?
#
loop_
_entity_poly.entity_id
_entity_poly.type
_entity_poly.pdbx_seq_one_letter_code
_entity_poly.pdbx_strand_id
1 'polypeptide(L)'
;MMTDIPTPLLAPDSPLDARGRDIVAALFHAEQARMAVLPTDDPRDPKRLRRVQLTHGEMFGQPEAIGDTWRRETKAIDKIAESLAASRFDRVLLTGCGDSLAVMYGARLLLETMLQVPCEPVQALDLAYYYNTLLGPRTLVVCLSSSGATTRTVEALLIARARGAVTLCLSNTPDSVLMGEATHRLLIHASRQGWPTQSSTAAMALLCLLAVRVGAHRGVRSAPDLARALDRVPDLMRSVLALTDPIARDLARGLSSRPIYLYAGGGPAYAAATFGATKMKECTPDHAMAIALEEFHHYNSQKEGDPLFVLAPAGPSVCRARDTAEEGKRWKGRVYAIVTGDEPALDDCSDLVIRLPELPESLAAFLFTLPLQLFAYHTALEKFRAAGANIEP
;
A
#
# COMPACT_ATOMS: atom_id res chain seq x y z
N MET A 1 -15.00 27.42 22.41
CA MET A 1 -14.76 28.44 21.37
C MET A 1 -13.39 28.13 20.79
N MET A 2 -13.34 27.40 19.67
CA MET A 2 -12.09 27.30 18.90
C MET A 2 -11.94 28.64 18.18
N THR A 3 -10.91 29.37 18.54
CA THR A 3 -10.56 30.61 17.84
C THR A 3 -10.31 30.24 16.37
N ASP A 4 -11.04 30.87 15.46
CA ASP A 4 -10.79 30.87 14.02
C ASP A 4 -9.39 31.47 13.78
N ILE A 5 -8.37 30.64 13.85
CA ILE A 5 -7.09 30.99 13.27
C ILE A 5 -7.26 30.73 11.77
N PRO A 6 -7.25 31.75 10.93
CA PRO A 6 -7.36 31.56 9.48
C PRO A 6 -6.05 30.94 8.97
N THR A 7 -5.93 29.63 9.15
CA THR A 7 -4.85 28.88 8.54
C THR A 7 -5.21 28.71 7.06
N PRO A 8 -4.38 29.14 6.12
CA PRO A 8 -4.66 28.93 4.70
C PRO A 8 -4.77 27.44 4.41
N LEU A 9 -5.91 27.01 3.88
CA LEU A 9 -6.19 25.63 3.54
C LEU A 9 -5.27 25.11 2.42
N LEU A 10 -4.83 26.01 1.55
CA LEU A 10 -4.01 25.73 0.37
C LEU A 10 -2.65 26.40 0.48
N ALA A 11 -1.65 25.84 -0.23
CA ALA A 11 -0.36 26.50 -0.37
C ALA A 11 -0.51 27.90 -0.98
N PRO A 12 0.29 28.90 -0.56
CA PRO A 12 0.18 30.28 -1.04
C PRO A 12 0.30 30.43 -2.56
N ASP A 13 1.11 29.58 -3.19
CA ASP A 13 1.38 29.51 -4.62
C ASP A 13 0.51 28.50 -5.38
N SER A 14 -0.57 28.01 -4.76
CA SER A 14 -1.51 27.05 -5.37
C SER A 14 -2.08 27.59 -6.67
N PRO A 15 -1.93 26.87 -7.81
CA PRO A 15 -2.42 27.30 -9.12
C PRO A 15 -3.93 27.10 -9.31
N LEU A 16 -4.66 26.66 -8.30
CA LEU A 16 -6.09 26.34 -8.40
C LEU A 16 -6.91 27.60 -8.62
N ASP A 17 -7.83 27.52 -9.57
CA ASP A 17 -8.90 28.50 -9.80
C ASP A 17 -9.96 28.47 -8.67
N ALA A 18 -10.96 29.32 -8.76
CA ALA A 18 -12.04 29.40 -7.76
C ALA A 18 -12.76 28.06 -7.59
N ARG A 19 -13.09 27.37 -8.71
CA ARG A 19 -13.75 26.07 -8.68
C ARG A 19 -12.90 25.01 -7.99
N GLY A 20 -11.61 24.93 -8.29
CA GLY A 20 -10.69 23.99 -7.65
C GLY A 20 -10.55 24.24 -6.14
N ARG A 21 -10.50 25.51 -5.73
CA ARG A 21 -10.47 25.93 -4.32
C ARG A 21 -11.75 25.53 -3.58
N ASP A 22 -12.91 25.72 -4.19
CA ASP A 22 -14.22 25.34 -3.61
C ASP A 22 -14.32 23.81 -3.44
N ILE A 23 -13.85 23.04 -4.42
CA ILE A 23 -13.80 21.58 -4.31
C ILE A 23 -12.94 21.14 -3.11
N VAL A 24 -11.74 21.68 -2.97
CA VAL A 24 -10.84 21.30 -1.85
C VAL A 24 -11.42 21.72 -0.51
N ALA A 25 -12.04 22.91 -0.42
CA ALA A 25 -12.69 23.39 0.80
C ALA A 25 -13.86 22.47 1.20
N ALA A 26 -14.72 22.10 0.27
CA ALA A 26 -15.85 21.20 0.53
C ALA A 26 -15.38 19.82 1.01
N LEU A 27 -14.36 19.25 0.39
CA LEU A 27 -13.77 17.97 0.80
C LEU A 27 -13.15 18.05 2.19
N PHE A 28 -12.45 19.13 2.50
CA PHE A 28 -11.83 19.33 3.80
C PHE A 28 -12.88 19.40 4.92
N HIS A 29 -13.95 20.16 4.74
CA HIS A 29 -15.05 20.23 5.71
C HIS A 29 -15.74 18.87 5.89
N ALA A 30 -15.97 18.12 4.80
CA ALA A 30 -16.54 16.79 4.88
C ALA A 30 -15.60 15.80 5.61
N GLU A 31 -14.29 15.93 5.44
CA GLU A 31 -13.29 15.14 6.14
C GLU A 31 -13.27 15.44 7.64
N GLN A 32 -13.30 16.71 8.03
CA GLN A 32 -13.40 17.14 9.44
C GLN A 32 -14.66 16.58 10.11
N ALA A 33 -15.81 16.69 9.45
CA ALA A 33 -17.08 16.17 9.97
C ALA A 33 -17.02 14.64 10.18
N ARG A 34 -16.40 13.91 9.26
CA ARG A 34 -16.22 12.47 9.38
C ARG A 34 -15.26 12.11 10.52
N MET A 35 -14.16 12.83 10.68
CA MET A 35 -13.19 12.57 11.76
C MET A 35 -13.79 12.76 13.15
N ALA A 36 -14.73 13.69 13.31
CA ALA A 36 -15.40 13.95 14.57
C ALA A 36 -16.23 12.75 15.10
N VAL A 37 -16.57 11.78 14.25
CA VAL A 37 -17.40 10.60 14.58
C VAL A 37 -16.66 9.27 14.43
N LEU A 38 -15.31 9.29 14.29
CA LEU A 38 -14.54 8.07 14.21
C LEU A 38 -14.60 7.28 15.53
N PRO A 39 -14.56 5.93 15.46
CA PRO A 39 -14.49 5.09 16.65
C PRO A 39 -13.25 5.40 17.49
N THR A 40 -13.38 5.21 18.79
CA THR A 40 -12.24 5.30 19.71
C THR A 40 -11.29 4.12 19.54
N ASP A 41 -10.10 4.22 20.12
CA ASP A 41 -9.12 3.11 20.18
C ASP A 41 -9.43 2.10 21.31
N ASP A 42 -10.61 2.16 21.92
CA ASP A 42 -11.00 1.24 22.98
C ASP A 42 -11.11 -0.19 22.41
N PRO A 43 -10.31 -1.17 22.93
CA PRO A 43 -10.39 -2.57 22.50
C PRO A 43 -11.70 -3.26 22.91
N ARG A 44 -12.59 -2.59 23.66
CA ARG A 44 -13.93 -3.08 24.00
C ARG A 44 -15.02 -2.53 23.08
N ASP A 45 -14.68 -1.61 22.13
CA ASP A 45 -15.64 -1.07 21.18
C ASP A 45 -16.13 -2.15 20.20
N PRO A 46 -17.42 -2.55 20.25
CA PRO A 46 -17.94 -3.59 19.38
C PRO A 46 -17.95 -3.20 17.90
N LYS A 47 -17.98 -1.90 17.58
CA LYS A 47 -17.89 -1.43 16.18
C LYS A 47 -16.49 -1.69 15.63
N ARG A 48 -15.45 -1.48 16.45
CA ARG A 48 -14.09 -1.77 16.08
C ARG A 48 -13.88 -3.26 15.86
N LEU A 49 -14.32 -4.10 16.81
CA LEU A 49 -14.23 -5.55 16.67
C LEU A 49 -14.92 -6.03 15.39
N ARG A 50 -16.14 -5.57 15.11
CA ARG A 50 -16.86 -5.93 13.90
C ARG A 50 -16.07 -5.54 12.65
N ARG A 51 -15.46 -4.37 12.61
CA ARG A 51 -14.64 -3.93 11.48
C ARG A 51 -13.41 -4.81 11.28
N VAL A 52 -12.74 -5.20 12.36
CA VAL A 52 -11.61 -6.15 12.31
C VAL A 52 -12.08 -7.50 11.75
N GLN A 53 -13.21 -8.03 12.22
CA GLN A 53 -13.76 -9.30 11.73
C GLN A 53 -14.12 -9.26 10.23
N LEU A 54 -14.72 -8.15 9.75
CA LEU A 54 -15.00 -7.96 8.33
C LEU A 54 -13.72 -7.92 7.49
N THR A 55 -12.65 -7.36 8.04
CA THR A 55 -11.34 -7.30 7.37
C THR A 55 -10.80 -8.70 7.02
N HIS A 56 -11.03 -9.70 7.86
CA HIS A 56 -10.59 -11.07 7.58
C HIS A 56 -11.19 -11.64 6.29
N GLY A 57 -12.51 -11.51 6.12
CA GLY A 57 -13.16 -11.93 4.88
C GLY A 57 -12.63 -11.20 3.64
N GLU A 58 -12.32 -9.91 3.80
CA GLU A 58 -11.72 -9.11 2.73
C GLU A 58 -10.25 -9.48 2.46
N MET A 59 -9.49 -9.95 3.45
CA MET A 59 -8.15 -10.51 3.24
C MET A 59 -8.18 -11.75 2.35
N PHE A 60 -9.10 -12.67 2.63
CA PHE A 60 -9.26 -13.88 1.81
C PHE A 60 -9.93 -13.61 0.46
N GLY A 61 -10.70 -12.54 0.32
CA GLY A 61 -11.31 -12.10 -0.93
C GLY A 61 -10.38 -11.35 -1.90
N GLN A 62 -9.11 -11.13 -1.55
CA GLN A 62 -8.17 -10.38 -2.38
C GLN A 62 -7.96 -10.98 -3.78
N PRO A 63 -7.75 -12.32 -3.92
CA PRO A 63 -7.57 -12.94 -5.24
C PRO A 63 -8.76 -12.72 -6.17
N GLU A 64 -9.97 -12.86 -5.65
CA GLU A 64 -11.22 -12.68 -6.39
C GLU A 64 -11.41 -11.22 -6.81
N ALA A 65 -11.13 -10.28 -5.89
CA ALA A 65 -11.22 -8.85 -6.17
C ALA A 65 -10.26 -8.40 -7.28
N ILE A 66 -9.06 -8.98 -7.33
CA ILE A 66 -8.11 -8.76 -8.44
C ILE A 66 -8.68 -9.25 -9.75
N GLY A 67 -9.14 -10.51 -9.80
CA GLY A 67 -9.70 -11.12 -11.00
C GLY A 67 -10.94 -10.36 -11.52
N ASP A 68 -11.84 -9.95 -10.62
CA ASP A 68 -13.03 -9.17 -10.97
C ASP A 68 -12.66 -7.79 -11.51
N THR A 69 -11.71 -7.11 -10.88
CA THR A 69 -11.25 -5.81 -11.29
C THR A 69 -10.61 -5.85 -12.68
N TRP A 70 -9.70 -6.80 -12.92
CA TRP A 70 -9.09 -6.96 -14.24
C TRP A 70 -10.12 -7.23 -15.35
N ARG A 71 -11.05 -8.16 -15.10
CA ARG A 71 -12.06 -8.53 -16.08
C ARG A 71 -12.93 -7.36 -16.48
N ARG A 72 -13.33 -6.54 -15.52
CA ARG A 72 -14.22 -5.40 -15.76
C ARG A 72 -13.48 -4.22 -16.41
N GLU A 73 -12.22 -4.01 -16.06
CA GLU A 73 -11.44 -2.85 -16.51
C GLU A 73 -10.58 -3.13 -17.75
N THR A 74 -10.51 -4.36 -18.27
CA THR A 74 -9.65 -4.74 -19.40
C THR A 74 -9.72 -3.73 -20.56
N LYS A 75 -10.93 -3.37 -21.03
CA LYS A 75 -11.10 -2.44 -22.16
C LYS A 75 -10.58 -1.04 -21.86
N ALA A 76 -10.78 -0.56 -20.63
CA ALA A 76 -10.28 0.73 -20.19
C ALA A 76 -8.75 0.70 -20.09
N ILE A 77 -8.20 -0.38 -19.53
CA ILE A 77 -6.75 -0.58 -19.41
C ILE A 77 -6.09 -0.57 -20.80
N ASP A 78 -6.61 -1.34 -21.77
CA ASP A 78 -6.02 -1.42 -23.11
C ASP A 78 -6.02 -0.05 -23.81
N LYS A 79 -7.14 0.68 -23.74
CA LYS A 79 -7.24 2.05 -24.29
C LYS A 79 -6.25 3.02 -23.61
N ILE A 80 -6.14 2.97 -22.30
CA ILE A 80 -5.22 3.84 -21.56
C ILE A 80 -3.77 3.44 -21.87
N ALA A 81 -3.46 2.15 -21.93
CA ALA A 81 -2.13 1.65 -22.23
C ALA A 81 -1.66 2.12 -23.62
N GLU A 82 -2.52 2.04 -24.64
CA GLU A 82 -2.22 2.56 -25.97
C GLU A 82 -1.90 4.08 -25.93
N SER A 83 -2.74 4.86 -25.24
CA SER A 83 -2.54 6.30 -25.09
C SER A 83 -1.24 6.64 -24.37
N LEU A 84 -0.94 5.96 -23.26
CA LEU A 84 0.29 6.18 -22.49
C LEU A 84 1.53 5.70 -23.24
N ALA A 85 1.43 4.62 -24.01
CA ALA A 85 2.54 4.10 -24.82
C ALA A 85 2.95 5.09 -25.93
N ALA A 86 1.97 5.76 -26.53
CA ALA A 86 2.19 6.80 -27.56
C ALA A 86 2.72 8.12 -26.97
N SER A 87 2.56 8.34 -25.68
CA SER A 87 2.99 9.56 -24.99
C SER A 87 4.46 9.49 -24.56
N ARG A 88 5.12 10.66 -24.51
CA ARG A 88 6.48 10.79 -23.96
C ARG A 88 6.41 11.52 -22.63
N PHE A 89 6.78 10.80 -21.58
CA PHE A 89 6.94 11.35 -20.24
C PHE A 89 8.43 11.41 -19.86
N ASP A 90 8.82 12.40 -19.08
CA ASP A 90 10.15 12.47 -18.47
C ASP A 90 10.16 11.75 -17.13
N ARG A 91 8.99 11.69 -16.48
CA ARG A 91 8.79 11.04 -15.18
C ARG A 91 7.32 10.73 -14.92
N VAL A 92 7.11 9.82 -13.97
CA VAL A 92 5.80 9.51 -13.42
C VAL A 92 5.82 9.79 -11.92
N LEU A 93 4.86 10.56 -11.43
CA LEU A 93 4.64 10.77 -9.99
C LEU A 93 3.45 9.92 -9.56
N LEU A 94 3.66 9.12 -8.51
CA LEU A 94 2.69 8.16 -7.99
C LEU A 94 2.22 8.66 -6.63
N THR A 95 0.93 9.02 -6.47
CA THR A 95 0.51 9.69 -5.25
C THR A 95 -0.75 9.13 -4.61
N GLY A 96 -0.83 9.29 -3.30
CA GLY A 96 -1.94 8.89 -2.43
C GLY A 96 -1.59 9.12 -0.96
N CYS A 97 -2.45 8.66 -0.07
CA CYS A 97 -2.26 8.73 1.37
C CYS A 97 -2.47 7.34 2.00
N GLY A 98 -1.72 7.02 3.05
CA GLY A 98 -1.83 5.75 3.77
C GLY A 98 -1.59 4.54 2.87
N ASP A 99 -2.48 3.56 2.88
CA ASP A 99 -2.41 2.36 2.02
C ASP A 99 -2.29 2.70 0.54
N SER A 100 -2.90 3.81 0.09
CA SER A 100 -2.78 4.24 -1.30
C SER A 100 -1.34 4.60 -1.67
N LEU A 101 -0.57 5.19 -0.77
CA LEU A 101 0.85 5.44 -1.00
C LEU A 101 1.66 4.13 -0.97
N ALA A 102 1.31 3.19 -0.08
CA ALA A 102 1.94 1.86 -0.06
C ALA A 102 1.75 1.10 -1.39
N VAL A 103 0.55 1.18 -2.01
CA VAL A 103 0.30 0.66 -3.37
C VAL A 103 1.29 1.25 -4.37
N MET A 104 1.55 2.55 -4.30
CA MET A 104 2.47 3.22 -5.22
C MET A 104 3.91 2.72 -5.07
N TYR A 105 4.38 2.50 -3.85
CA TYR A 105 5.68 1.85 -3.61
C TYR A 105 5.73 0.44 -4.20
N GLY A 106 4.64 -0.35 -4.06
CA GLY A 106 4.57 -1.72 -4.58
C GLY A 106 4.57 -1.81 -6.10
N ALA A 107 3.92 -0.88 -6.78
CA ALA A 107 3.86 -0.84 -8.24
C ALA A 107 5.08 -0.17 -8.91
N ARG A 108 5.87 0.60 -8.15
CA ARG A 108 6.94 1.45 -8.66
C ARG A 108 7.91 0.73 -9.59
N LEU A 109 8.55 -0.34 -9.11
CA LEU A 109 9.61 -1.04 -9.86
C LEU A 109 9.11 -1.60 -11.19
N LEU A 110 7.89 -2.14 -11.21
CA LEU A 110 7.29 -2.63 -12.45
C LEU A 110 6.96 -1.49 -13.41
N LEU A 111 6.41 -0.38 -12.91
CA LEU A 111 6.14 0.82 -13.71
C LEU A 111 7.42 1.37 -14.33
N GLU A 112 8.50 1.52 -13.55
CA GLU A 112 9.82 1.97 -14.06
C GLU A 112 10.34 1.05 -15.16
N THR A 113 10.25 -0.27 -14.95
CA THR A 113 10.68 -1.27 -15.92
C THR A 113 9.90 -1.20 -17.22
N MET A 114 8.58 -1.01 -17.15
CA MET A 114 7.69 -1.02 -18.32
C MET A 114 7.63 0.33 -19.04
N LEU A 115 7.65 1.42 -18.30
CA LEU A 115 7.59 2.76 -18.88
C LEU A 115 8.98 3.31 -19.25
N GLN A 116 10.05 2.73 -18.69
CA GLN A 116 11.44 3.15 -18.91
C GLN A 116 11.68 4.64 -18.58
N VAL A 117 11.01 5.12 -17.56
CA VAL A 117 11.15 6.48 -17.00
C VAL A 117 11.11 6.39 -15.46
N PRO A 118 11.73 7.34 -14.75
CA PRO A 118 11.64 7.40 -13.29
C PRO A 118 10.18 7.46 -12.83
N CYS A 119 9.82 6.60 -11.87
CA CYS A 119 8.51 6.57 -11.22
C CYS A 119 8.69 6.82 -9.74
N GLU A 120 8.20 7.93 -9.24
CA GLU A 120 8.44 8.40 -7.87
C GLU A 120 7.14 8.37 -7.06
N PRO A 121 7.04 7.51 -6.00
CA PRO A 121 5.98 7.62 -5.02
C PRO A 121 6.17 8.88 -4.18
N VAL A 122 5.17 9.76 -4.20
CA VAL A 122 5.18 11.04 -3.49
C VAL A 122 3.90 11.16 -2.66
N GLN A 123 4.03 11.50 -1.41
CA GLN A 123 2.89 11.76 -0.54
C GLN A 123 2.04 12.91 -1.10
N ALA A 124 0.72 12.82 -0.99
CA ALA A 124 -0.17 13.73 -1.71
C ALA A 124 -0.03 15.22 -1.29
N LEU A 125 0.25 15.51 -0.02
CA LEU A 125 0.53 16.87 0.43
C LEU A 125 1.84 17.38 -0.17
N ASP A 126 2.89 16.55 -0.17
CA ASP A 126 4.18 16.93 -0.74
C ASP A 126 4.06 17.23 -2.23
N LEU A 127 3.32 16.40 -2.97
CA LEU A 127 3.05 16.67 -4.37
C LEU A 127 2.35 18.00 -4.57
N ALA A 128 1.29 18.26 -3.80
CA ALA A 128 0.51 19.49 -3.92
C ALA A 128 1.30 20.74 -3.55
N TYR A 129 2.16 20.67 -2.53
CA TYR A 129 2.78 21.87 -1.94
C TYR A 129 4.21 22.10 -2.39
N TYR A 130 5.00 21.03 -2.60
CA TYR A 130 6.43 21.15 -2.88
C TYR A 130 6.83 20.76 -4.30
N TYR A 131 6.01 19.95 -4.98
CA TYR A 131 6.27 19.51 -6.35
C TYR A 131 5.49 20.28 -7.40
N ASN A 132 4.55 21.17 -7.00
CA ASN A 132 3.62 21.78 -7.93
C ASN A 132 4.30 22.54 -9.08
N THR A 133 5.43 23.23 -8.84
CA THR A 133 6.19 23.96 -9.86
C THR A 133 6.98 23.06 -10.81
N LEU A 134 7.15 21.78 -10.46
CA LEU A 134 7.87 20.80 -11.25
C LEU A 134 6.95 19.99 -12.17
N LEU A 135 5.64 20.23 -12.12
CA LEU A 135 4.64 19.56 -12.93
C LEU A 135 4.51 20.22 -14.30
N GLY A 136 4.20 19.44 -15.33
CA GLY A 136 4.01 19.93 -16.69
C GLY A 136 3.56 18.85 -17.67
N PRO A 137 3.42 19.18 -18.98
CA PRO A 137 2.83 18.28 -19.98
C PRO A 137 3.56 16.94 -20.18
N ARG A 138 4.85 16.87 -19.79
CA ARG A 138 5.63 15.63 -19.86
C ARG A 138 5.70 14.88 -18.52
N THR A 139 4.79 15.20 -17.59
CA THR A 139 4.63 14.47 -16.33
C THR A 139 3.33 13.67 -16.36
N LEU A 140 3.40 12.38 -16.05
CA LEU A 140 2.22 11.58 -15.70
C LEU A 140 2.06 11.59 -14.18
N VAL A 141 0.89 11.96 -13.69
CA VAL A 141 0.56 11.89 -12.26
C VAL A 141 -0.52 10.83 -12.05
N VAL A 142 -0.17 9.79 -11.29
CA VAL A 142 -1.08 8.70 -10.93
C VAL A 142 -1.59 8.92 -9.52
N CYS A 143 -2.90 9.10 -9.36
CA CYS A 143 -3.54 9.38 -8.08
C CYS A 143 -4.41 8.19 -7.63
N LEU A 144 -4.23 7.73 -6.41
CA LEU A 144 -5.06 6.69 -5.81
C LEU A 144 -5.78 7.21 -4.56
N SER A 145 -7.09 7.10 -4.58
CA SER A 145 -7.93 7.28 -3.41
C SER A 145 -9.11 6.33 -3.47
N SER A 146 -9.18 5.39 -2.55
CA SER A 146 -10.25 4.39 -2.51
C SER A 146 -11.64 5.05 -2.42
N SER A 147 -11.80 6.11 -1.61
CA SER A 147 -13.04 6.90 -1.55
C SER A 147 -13.20 7.88 -2.72
N GLY A 148 -12.12 8.18 -3.43
CA GLY A 148 -12.07 9.24 -4.42
C GLY A 148 -12.34 10.66 -3.87
N ALA A 149 -12.28 10.82 -2.55
CA ALA A 149 -12.59 12.05 -1.83
C ALA A 149 -11.55 12.41 -0.76
N THR A 150 -10.35 11.80 -0.78
CA THR A 150 -9.25 12.19 0.10
C THR A 150 -8.76 13.57 -0.30
N THR A 151 -8.96 14.57 0.56
CA THR A 151 -8.76 15.98 0.27
C THR A 151 -7.41 16.26 -0.41
N ARG A 152 -6.31 15.79 0.17
CA ARG A 152 -4.96 16.06 -0.38
C ARG A 152 -4.70 15.33 -1.69
N THR A 153 -5.24 14.13 -1.89
CA THR A 153 -5.09 13.40 -3.18
C THR A 153 -5.87 14.09 -4.30
N VAL A 154 -7.08 14.59 -4.01
CA VAL A 154 -7.85 15.37 -5.00
C VAL A 154 -7.18 16.69 -5.31
N GLU A 155 -6.67 17.40 -4.30
CA GLU A 155 -5.90 18.63 -4.50
C GLU A 155 -4.69 18.41 -5.40
N ALA A 156 -3.90 17.36 -5.12
CA ALA A 156 -2.73 16.99 -5.93
C ALA A 156 -3.10 16.75 -7.41
N LEU A 157 -4.21 16.05 -7.67
CA LEU A 157 -4.73 15.83 -9.02
C LEU A 157 -5.14 17.14 -9.70
N LEU A 158 -5.88 18.00 -9.01
CA LEU A 158 -6.33 19.29 -9.56
C LEU A 158 -5.14 20.20 -9.89
N ILE A 159 -4.12 20.24 -9.02
CA ILE A 159 -2.89 20.98 -9.25
C ILE A 159 -2.13 20.41 -10.46
N ALA A 160 -2.02 19.08 -10.56
CA ALA A 160 -1.38 18.44 -11.70
C ALA A 160 -2.05 18.82 -13.03
N ARG A 161 -3.39 18.84 -13.06
CA ARG A 161 -4.16 19.33 -14.23
C ARG A 161 -3.91 20.81 -14.52
N ALA A 162 -3.95 21.65 -13.50
CA ALA A 162 -3.71 23.09 -13.67
C ALA A 162 -2.31 23.38 -14.23
N ARG A 163 -1.34 22.51 -13.99
CA ARG A 163 0.02 22.55 -14.56
C ARG A 163 0.16 21.85 -15.91
N GLY A 164 -0.92 21.29 -16.45
CA GLY A 164 -0.94 20.61 -17.75
C GLY A 164 -0.39 19.19 -17.74
N ALA A 165 -0.20 18.57 -16.58
CA ALA A 165 0.22 17.17 -16.49
C ALA A 165 -0.91 16.22 -16.92
N VAL A 166 -0.54 15.07 -17.50
CA VAL A 166 -1.48 13.97 -17.74
C VAL A 166 -1.80 13.29 -16.42
N THR A 167 -3.09 13.08 -16.14
CA THR A 167 -3.53 12.46 -14.88
C THR A 167 -4.22 11.13 -15.10
N LEU A 168 -3.86 10.15 -14.30
CA LEU A 168 -4.55 8.86 -14.17
C LEU A 168 -5.03 8.71 -12.73
N CYS A 169 -6.29 8.37 -12.53
CA CYS A 169 -6.77 8.06 -11.19
C CYS A 169 -7.31 6.64 -11.05
N LEU A 170 -7.21 6.11 -9.84
CA LEU A 170 -7.83 4.86 -9.42
C LEU A 170 -8.72 5.12 -8.19
N SER A 171 -9.93 4.57 -8.19
CA SER A 171 -10.85 4.68 -7.05
C SER A 171 -11.81 3.48 -7.00
N ASN A 172 -12.37 3.20 -5.81
CA ASN A 172 -13.51 2.26 -5.67
C ASN A 172 -14.86 2.96 -5.89
N THR A 173 -14.88 4.30 -5.95
CA THR A 173 -16.10 5.10 -6.01
C THR A 173 -16.23 5.74 -7.39
N PRO A 174 -17.13 5.22 -8.27
CA PRO A 174 -17.19 5.63 -9.68
C PRO A 174 -17.52 7.11 -9.88
N ASP A 175 -18.44 7.65 -9.07
CA ASP A 175 -18.92 9.03 -9.19
C ASP A 175 -18.21 9.99 -8.22
N SER A 176 -17.01 9.64 -7.80
CA SER A 176 -16.21 10.48 -6.90
C SER A 176 -15.60 11.68 -7.62
N VAL A 177 -15.27 12.71 -6.84
CA VAL A 177 -14.58 13.90 -7.35
C VAL A 177 -13.29 13.54 -8.08
N LEU A 178 -12.48 12.63 -7.51
CA LEU A 178 -11.24 12.18 -8.14
C LEU A 178 -11.49 11.61 -9.53
N MET A 179 -12.50 10.74 -9.68
CA MET A 179 -12.85 10.12 -10.96
C MET A 179 -13.38 11.15 -11.98
N GLY A 180 -14.15 12.14 -11.52
CA GLY A 180 -14.69 13.21 -12.39
C GLY A 180 -13.62 14.14 -12.95
N GLU A 181 -12.51 14.33 -12.23
CA GLU A 181 -11.49 15.32 -12.55
C GLU A 181 -10.27 14.79 -13.32
N ALA A 182 -10.05 13.47 -13.39
CA ALA A 182 -8.87 12.88 -14.04
C ALA A 182 -9.01 12.75 -15.55
N THR A 183 -7.87 12.81 -16.26
CA THR A 183 -7.79 12.53 -17.72
C THR A 183 -8.10 11.06 -18.02
N HIS A 184 -7.46 10.18 -17.29
CA HIS A 184 -7.68 8.73 -17.35
C HIS A 184 -8.17 8.23 -16.00
N ARG A 185 -9.01 7.18 -16.01
CA ARG A 185 -9.63 6.64 -14.79
C ARG A 185 -9.79 5.14 -14.88
N LEU A 186 -9.52 4.47 -13.79
CA LEU A 186 -9.72 3.02 -13.60
C LEU A 186 -10.50 2.79 -12.31
N LEU A 187 -11.52 1.94 -12.37
CA LEU A 187 -12.36 1.62 -11.23
C LEU A 187 -11.86 0.34 -10.54
N ILE A 188 -11.76 0.40 -9.22
CA ILE A 188 -11.40 -0.75 -8.39
C ILE A 188 -12.69 -1.46 -7.97
N HIS A 189 -12.86 -2.71 -8.39
CA HIS A 189 -14.04 -3.51 -8.07
C HIS A 189 -13.74 -4.42 -6.86
N ALA A 190 -13.70 -3.82 -5.67
CA ALA A 190 -13.41 -4.53 -4.43
C ALA A 190 -14.25 -3.99 -3.27
N SER A 191 -14.64 -4.86 -2.33
CA SER A 191 -15.31 -4.47 -1.09
C SER A 191 -14.39 -3.63 -0.19
N ARG A 192 -14.99 -2.83 0.68
CA ARG A 192 -14.30 -1.94 1.61
C ARG A 192 -15.14 -1.72 2.88
N GLN A 193 -15.55 -2.79 3.51
CA GLN A 193 -16.32 -2.78 4.75
C GLN A 193 -15.41 -2.83 5.98
N GLY A 194 -14.33 -3.64 5.89
CA GLY A 194 -13.27 -3.72 6.87
C GLY A 194 -12.22 -2.61 6.72
N TRP A 195 -11.04 -2.87 7.22
CA TRP A 195 -9.85 -2.08 6.92
C TRP A 195 -9.37 -2.39 5.50
N PRO A 196 -8.81 -1.42 4.75
CA PRO A 196 -8.42 -1.65 3.36
C PRO A 196 -7.44 -2.82 3.21
N THR A 197 -7.81 -3.81 2.40
CA THR A 197 -6.97 -4.95 2.01
C THR A 197 -7.16 -5.24 0.53
N GLN A 198 -8.27 -5.86 0.15
CA GLN A 198 -8.55 -6.20 -1.25
C GLN A 198 -8.66 -4.98 -2.17
N SER A 199 -9.10 -3.83 -1.66
CA SER A 199 -9.10 -2.59 -2.45
C SER A 199 -7.68 -2.12 -2.79
N SER A 200 -6.73 -2.28 -1.86
CA SER A 200 -5.33 -1.90 -2.05
C SER A 200 -4.62 -2.84 -3.01
N THR A 201 -4.76 -4.17 -2.84
CA THR A 201 -4.13 -5.15 -3.73
C THR A 201 -4.76 -5.14 -5.14
N ALA A 202 -6.07 -4.93 -5.26
CA ALA A 202 -6.71 -4.76 -6.56
C ALA A 202 -6.27 -3.48 -7.27
N ALA A 203 -6.05 -2.37 -6.54
CA ALA A 203 -5.47 -1.15 -7.11
C ALA A 203 -4.03 -1.37 -7.61
N MET A 204 -3.20 -2.06 -6.81
CA MET A 204 -1.84 -2.43 -7.22
C MET A 204 -1.87 -3.31 -8.47
N ALA A 205 -2.78 -4.27 -8.53
CA ALA A 205 -2.94 -5.17 -9.67
C ALA A 205 -3.39 -4.43 -10.95
N LEU A 206 -4.25 -3.41 -10.84
CA LEU A 206 -4.60 -2.54 -11.97
C LEU A 206 -3.38 -1.81 -12.52
N LEU A 207 -2.57 -1.20 -11.64
CA LEU A 207 -1.36 -0.50 -12.04
C LEU A 207 -0.34 -1.43 -12.69
N CYS A 208 -0.17 -2.63 -12.12
CA CYS A 208 0.74 -3.63 -12.67
C CYS A 208 0.28 -4.12 -14.06
N LEU A 209 -1.00 -4.39 -14.23
CA LEU A 209 -1.54 -4.81 -15.53
C LEU A 209 -1.42 -3.69 -16.57
N LEU A 210 -1.76 -2.45 -16.20
CA LEU A 210 -1.57 -1.29 -17.06
C LEU A 210 -0.10 -1.13 -17.47
N ALA A 211 0.83 -1.23 -16.52
CA ALA A 211 2.26 -1.14 -16.80
C ALA A 211 2.72 -2.18 -17.82
N VAL A 212 2.35 -3.46 -17.62
CA VAL A 212 2.68 -4.55 -18.54
C VAL A 212 2.09 -4.31 -19.94
N ARG A 213 0.85 -3.81 -20.05
CA ARG A 213 0.23 -3.46 -21.35
C ARG A 213 0.98 -2.30 -22.03
N VAL A 214 1.36 -1.26 -21.29
CA VAL A 214 2.21 -0.17 -21.85
C VAL A 214 3.54 -0.71 -22.32
N GLY A 215 4.20 -1.56 -21.53
CA GLY A 215 5.46 -2.19 -21.87
C GLY A 215 5.36 -3.04 -23.15
N ALA A 216 4.26 -3.79 -23.31
CA ALA A 216 4.00 -4.57 -24.52
C ALA A 216 3.86 -3.67 -25.76
N HIS A 217 3.10 -2.57 -25.69
CA HIS A 217 2.99 -1.60 -26.77
C HIS A 217 4.32 -0.92 -27.12
N ARG A 218 5.21 -0.75 -26.14
CA ARG A 218 6.55 -0.17 -26.34
C ARG A 218 7.60 -1.21 -26.74
N GLY A 219 7.24 -2.49 -26.83
CA GLY A 219 8.16 -3.57 -27.18
C GLY A 219 9.19 -3.88 -26.09
N VAL A 220 8.85 -3.65 -24.82
CA VAL A 220 9.73 -4.01 -23.68
C VAL A 220 9.86 -5.52 -23.60
N ARG A 221 11.11 -6.03 -23.71
CA ARG A 221 11.40 -7.47 -23.84
C ARG A 221 10.84 -8.32 -22.71
N SER A 222 10.85 -7.82 -21.48
CA SER A 222 10.37 -8.56 -20.30
C SER A 222 8.84 -8.51 -20.12
N ALA A 223 8.10 -7.72 -20.91
CA ALA A 223 6.65 -7.56 -20.71
C ALA A 223 5.87 -8.89 -20.80
N PRO A 224 6.14 -9.83 -21.76
CA PRO A 224 5.41 -11.10 -21.81
C PRO A 224 5.65 -12.00 -20.60
N ASP A 225 6.88 -12.03 -20.06
CA ASP A 225 7.20 -12.84 -18.88
C ASP A 225 6.54 -12.28 -17.62
N LEU A 226 6.56 -10.96 -17.46
CA LEU A 226 5.91 -10.29 -16.35
C LEU A 226 4.37 -10.38 -16.44
N ALA A 227 3.79 -10.39 -17.64
CA ALA A 227 2.37 -10.67 -17.82
C ALA A 227 2.02 -12.06 -17.30
N ARG A 228 2.76 -13.11 -17.71
CA ARG A 228 2.53 -14.48 -17.23
C ARG A 228 2.73 -14.61 -15.71
N ALA A 229 3.71 -13.92 -15.15
CA ALA A 229 3.90 -13.89 -13.70
C ALA A 229 2.74 -13.21 -12.98
N LEU A 230 2.23 -12.10 -13.52
CA LEU A 230 1.09 -11.38 -12.98
C LEU A 230 -0.19 -12.21 -13.00
N ASP A 231 -0.45 -12.97 -14.08
CA ASP A 231 -1.61 -13.86 -14.19
C ASP A 231 -1.66 -14.93 -13.09
N ARG A 232 -0.49 -15.31 -12.52
CA ARG A 232 -0.39 -16.28 -11.42
C ARG A 232 -0.67 -15.69 -10.04
N VAL A 233 -0.65 -14.37 -9.91
CA VAL A 233 -0.74 -13.68 -8.60
C VAL A 233 -1.98 -14.11 -7.80
N PRO A 234 -3.21 -14.17 -8.34
CA PRO A 234 -4.37 -14.57 -7.56
C PRO A 234 -4.25 -15.98 -6.96
N ASP A 235 -3.75 -16.94 -7.72
CA ASP A 235 -3.60 -18.33 -7.25
C ASP A 235 -2.51 -18.45 -6.19
N LEU A 236 -1.38 -17.76 -6.38
CA LEU A 236 -0.31 -17.70 -5.39
C LEU A 236 -0.77 -17.03 -4.10
N MET A 237 -1.58 -15.97 -4.18
CA MET A 237 -2.16 -15.31 -3.00
C MET A 237 -3.06 -16.26 -2.21
N ARG A 238 -3.91 -17.07 -2.86
CA ARG A 238 -4.73 -18.09 -2.18
C ARG A 238 -3.85 -19.08 -1.40
N SER A 239 -2.80 -19.56 -2.04
CA SER A 239 -1.86 -20.49 -1.41
C SER A 239 -1.15 -19.86 -0.22
N VAL A 240 -0.69 -18.62 -0.34
CA VAL A 240 0.01 -17.89 0.74
C VAL A 240 -0.94 -17.62 1.91
N LEU A 241 -2.19 -17.18 1.66
CA LEU A 241 -3.18 -16.97 2.73
C LEU A 241 -3.43 -18.25 3.53
N ALA A 242 -3.65 -19.39 2.84
CA ALA A 242 -3.86 -20.67 3.49
C ALA A 242 -2.62 -21.14 4.30
N LEU A 243 -1.41 -20.93 3.74
CA LEU A 243 -0.16 -21.29 4.39
C LEU A 243 0.12 -20.44 5.63
N THR A 244 -0.13 -19.15 5.55
CA THR A 244 0.39 -18.19 6.55
C THR A 244 -0.64 -17.83 7.64
N ASP A 245 -1.93 -18.13 7.46
CA ASP A 245 -2.96 -17.85 8.47
C ASP A 245 -2.69 -18.55 9.81
N PRO A 246 -2.43 -19.87 9.87
CA PRO A 246 -2.09 -20.53 11.12
C PRO A 246 -0.80 -20.00 11.74
N ILE A 247 0.21 -19.70 10.95
CA ILE A 247 1.49 -19.13 11.42
C ILE A 247 1.25 -17.76 12.05
N ALA A 248 0.51 -16.89 11.37
CA ALA A 248 0.19 -15.56 11.85
C ALA A 248 -0.60 -15.59 13.17
N ARG A 249 -1.52 -16.56 13.32
CA ARG A 249 -2.28 -16.79 14.55
C ARG A 249 -1.38 -17.18 15.72
N ASP A 250 -0.45 -18.11 15.49
CA ASP A 250 0.46 -18.55 16.54
C ASP A 250 1.45 -17.44 16.93
N LEU A 251 1.97 -16.67 15.97
CA LEU A 251 2.78 -15.50 16.27
C LEU A 251 2.02 -14.45 17.08
N ALA A 252 0.76 -14.19 16.74
CA ALA A 252 -0.07 -13.21 17.45
C ALA A 252 -0.27 -13.58 18.93
N ARG A 253 -0.48 -14.87 19.25
CA ARG A 253 -0.58 -15.34 20.64
C ARG A 253 0.67 -15.02 21.47
N GLY A 254 1.85 -15.13 20.86
CA GLY A 254 3.12 -14.86 21.51
C GLY A 254 3.55 -13.40 21.56
N LEU A 255 2.98 -12.56 20.70
CA LEU A 255 3.46 -11.20 20.46
C LEU A 255 2.43 -10.10 20.73
N SER A 256 1.14 -10.44 20.96
CA SER A 256 0.07 -9.43 21.10
C SER A 256 0.25 -8.44 22.26
N SER A 257 1.08 -8.77 23.25
CA SER A 257 1.40 -7.88 24.38
C SER A 257 2.58 -6.92 24.11
N ARG A 258 3.22 -7.00 22.94
CA ARG A 258 4.35 -6.13 22.63
C ARG A 258 3.87 -4.71 22.30
N PRO A 259 4.65 -3.67 22.72
CA PRO A 259 4.25 -2.28 22.52
C PRO A 259 4.55 -1.74 21.12
N ILE A 260 5.40 -2.43 20.36
CA ILE A 260 5.84 -1.99 19.03
C ILE A 260 6.07 -3.19 18.10
N TYR A 261 5.85 -2.97 16.80
CA TYR A 261 6.11 -3.95 15.74
C TYR A 261 6.92 -3.28 14.63
N LEU A 262 8.06 -3.90 14.27
CA LEU A 262 8.99 -3.39 13.27
C LEU A 262 8.93 -4.26 12.01
N TYR A 263 8.86 -3.60 10.85
CA TYR A 263 8.81 -4.25 9.55
C TYR A 263 9.90 -3.64 8.67
N ALA A 264 10.91 -4.42 8.32
CA ALA A 264 12.02 -3.96 7.49
C ALA A 264 11.96 -4.58 6.09
N GLY A 265 12.12 -3.75 5.06
CA GLY A 265 12.11 -4.19 3.66
C GLY A 265 12.85 -3.24 2.74
N GLY A 266 13.34 -3.76 1.61
CA GLY A 266 13.99 -2.98 0.55
C GLY A 266 13.22 -3.07 -0.76
N GLY A 267 13.31 -2.06 -1.63
CA GLY A 267 12.61 -2.04 -2.90
C GLY A 267 11.10 -2.30 -2.77
N PRO A 268 10.52 -3.24 -3.56
CA PRO A 268 9.09 -3.59 -3.45
C PRO A 268 8.69 -4.17 -2.08
N ALA A 269 9.61 -4.79 -1.35
CA ALA A 269 9.33 -5.29 0.00
C ALA A 269 9.09 -4.17 1.01
N TYR A 270 9.61 -2.96 0.78
CA TYR A 270 9.28 -1.80 1.61
C TYR A 270 7.78 -1.45 1.53
N ALA A 271 7.13 -1.67 0.38
CA ALA A 271 5.68 -1.54 0.28
C ALA A 271 4.96 -2.53 1.20
N ALA A 272 5.38 -3.79 1.22
CA ALA A 272 4.80 -4.79 2.12
C ALA A 272 5.05 -4.44 3.59
N ALA A 273 6.24 -3.94 3.94
CA ALA A 273 6.54 -3.42 5.28
C ALA A 273 5.58 -2.27 5.66
N THR A 274 5.33 -1.36 4.74
CA THR A 274 4.39 -0.24 4.94
C THR A 274 2.96 -0.75 5.14
N PHE A 275 2.50 -1.71 4.33
CA PHE A 275 1.20 -2.35 4.54
C PHE A 275 1.10 -3.05 5.89
N GLY A 276 2.14 -3.79 6.32
CA GLY A 276 2.18 -4.43 7.62
C GLY A 276 2.03 -3.43 8.76
N ALA A 277 2.80 -2.34 8.70
CA ALA A 277 2.76 -1.29 9.72
C ALA A 277 1.41 -0.54 9.75
N THR A 278 0.84 -0.20 8.60
CA THR A 278 -0.47 0.45 8.54
C THR A 278 -1.56 -0.48 9.03
N LYS A 279 -1.54 -1.74 8.65
CA LYS A 279 -2.55 -2.72 9.07
C LYS A 279 -2.50 -2.98 10.56
N MET A 280 -1.31 -3.04 11.15
CA MET A 280 -1.16 -3.14 12.60
C MET A 280 -1.79 -1.94 13.31
N LYS A 281 -1.52 -0.72 12.87
CA LYS A 281 -2.11 0.52 13.44
C LYS A 281 -3.63 0.59 13.26
N GLU A 282 -4.16 0.06 12.16
CA GLU A 282 -5.60 0.07 11.88
C GLU A 282 -6.36 -0.99 12.70
N CYS A 283 -5.83 -2.20 12.76
CA CYS A 283 -6.47 -3.31 13.46
C CYS A 283 -6.28 -3.21 14.98
N THR A 284 -5.13 -2.68 15.43
CA THR A 284 -4.76 -2.52 16.84
C THR A 284 -4.42 -1.06 17.16
N PRO A 285 -4.44 -0.61 18.43
CA PRO A 285 -3.96 0.71 18.81
C PRO A 285 -2.43 0.79 18.92
N ASP A 286 -1.70 -0.23 18.47
CA ASP A 286 -0.28 -0.35 18.72
C ASP A 286 0.58 0.44 17.74
N HIS A 287 1.75 0.80 18.19
CA HIS A 287 2.76 1.39 17.33
C HIS A 287 3.37 0.35 16.40
N ALA A 288 3.50 0.72 15.15
CA ALA A 288 4.17 -0.11 14.14
C ALA A 288 4.95 0.77 13.18
N MET A 289 6.11 0.32 12.75
CA MET A 289 7.01 1.09 11.89
C MET A 289 7.44 0.25 10.69
N ALA A 290 7.30 0.83 9.50
CA ALA A 290 8.00 0.35 8.31
C ALA A 290 9.37 1.02 8.23
N ILE A 291 10.42 0.25 8.01
CA ILE A 291 11.80 0.72 8.01
C ILE A 291 12.46 0.23 6.72
N ALA A 292 13.09 1.12 5.97
CA ALA A 292 13.94 0.69 4.87
C ALA A 292 15.16 -0.05 5.44
N LEU A 293 15.59 -1.14 4.76
CA LEU A 293 16.64 -2.01 5.29
C LEU A 293 17.88 -1.23 5.74
N GLU A 294 18.35 -0.29 4.92
CA GLU A 294 19.53 0.51 5.26
C GLU A 294 19.30 1.42 6.47
N GLU A 295 18.11 2.02 6.60
CA GLU A 295 17.78 2.91 7.70
C GLU A 295 17.75 2.21 9.07
N PHE A 296 17.49 0.89 9.09
CA PHE A 296 17.53 0.12 10.33
C PHE A 296 18.90 0.18 11.02
N HIS A 297 19.97 0.26 10.25
CA HIS A 297 21.35 0.29 10.76
C HIS A 297 21.79 1.65 11.28
N HIS A 298 21.04 2.71 10.99
CA HIS A 298 21.36 4.07 11.43
C HIS A 298 20.61 4.48 12.69
N TYR A 299 19.52 3.77 13.01
CA TYR A 299 18.67 4.10 14.16
C TYR A 299 18.43 2.87 15.01
N ASN A 300 18.97 2.86 16.22
CA ASN A 300 18.74 1.78 17.19
C ASN A 300 17.26 1.78 17.66
N SER A 301 16.37 1.35 16.77
CA SER A 301 14.92 1.36 17.00
C SER A 301 14.43 0.15 17.78
N GLN A 302 15.14 -0.99 17.71
CA GLN A 302 14.74 -2.24 18.31
C GLN A 302 15.24 -2.38 19.74
N LYS A 303 14.41 -2.90 20.64
CA LYS A 303 14.74 -3.25 22.03
C LYS A 303 14.65 -4.75 22.24
N GLU A 304 15.16 -5.21 23.37
CA GLU A 304 15.11 -6.64 23.74
C GLU A 304 13.68 -7.17 23.69
N GLY A 305 13.50 -8.22 22.90
CA GLY A 305 12.21 -8.91 22.71
C GLY A 305 11.24 -8.23 21.74
N ASP A 306 11.57 -7.05 21.17
CA ASP A 306 10.72 -6.44 20.16
C ASP A 306 10.69 -7.29 18.88
N PRO A 307 9.51 -7.51 18.26
CA PRO A 307 9.40 -8.23 17.01
C PRO A 307 9.87 -7.39 15.81
N LEU A 308 10.76 -7.96 15.03
CA LEU A 308 11.24 -7.44 13.76
C LEU A 308 10.89 -8.45 12.65
N PHE A 309 10.06 -8.02 11.71
CA PHE A 309 9.78 -8.77 10.48
C PHE A 309 10.72 -8.28 9.38
N VAL A 310 11.59 -9.16 8.89
CA VAL A 310 12.53 -8.86 7.80
C VAL A 310 12.00 -9.47 6.50
N LEU A 311 11.75 -8.62 5.51
CA LEU A 311 11.15 -9.00 4.24
C LEU A 311 12.22 -9.08 3.16
N ALA A 312 12.51 -10.28 2.69
CA ALA A 312 13.60 -10.58 1.77
C ALA A 312 13.11 -11.35 0.53
N PRO A 313 12.39 -10.69 -0.41
CA PRO A 313 12.12 -11.31 -1.71
C PRO A 313 13.45 -11.62 -2.43
N ALA A 314 13.44 -12.66 -3.26
CA ALA A 314 14.59 -12.97 -4.10
C ALA A 314 14.96 -11.75 -4.97
N GLY A 315 16.16 -11.21 -4.76
CA GLY A 315 16.60 -9.98 -5.40
C GLY A 315 17.88 -9.42 -4.79
N PRO A 316 18.33 -8.25 -5.22
CA PRO A 316 19.61 -7.67 -4.82
C PRO A 316 19.68 -7.28 -3.33
N SER A 317 18.53 -7.14 -2.65
CA SER A 317 18.49 -6.70 -1.24
C SER A 317 18.62 -7.83 -0.21
N VAL A 318 18.67 -9.12 -0.62
CA VAL A 318 18.70 -10.27 0.31
C VAL A 318 19.90 -10.21 1.25
N CYS A 319 21.10 -9.88 0.76
CA CYS A 319 22.29 -9.77 1.61
C CYS A 319 22.09 -8.70 2.69
N ARG A 320 21.47 -7.55 2.35
CA ARG A 320 21.23 -6.51 3.33
C ARG A 320 20.09 -6.86 4.30
N ALA A 321 19.11 -7.63 3.87
CA ALA A 321 18.10 -8.21 4.73
C ALA A 321 18.72 -9.16 5.77
N ARG A 322 19.72 -9.96 5.38
CA ARG A 322 20.51 -10.79 6.30
C ARG A 322 21.20 -9.93 7.36
N ASP A 323 21.95 -8.90 6.95
CA ASP A 323 22.63 -8.00 7.88
C ASP A 323 21.63 -7.38 8.87
N THR A 324 20.44 -7.00 8.41
CA THR A 324 19.36 -6.45 9.24
C THR A 324 18.86 -7.48 10.26
N ALA A 325 18.69 -8.74 9.85
CA ALA A 325 18.29 -9.82 10.75
C ALA A 325 19.35 -10.09 11.82
N GLU A 326 20.64 -10.17 11.42
CA GLU A 326 21.78 -10.35 12.34
C GLU A 326 21.87 -9.21 13.35
N GLU A 327 21.66 -7.96 12.91
CA GLU A 327 21.65 -6.81 13.82
C GLU A 327 20.46 -6.86 14.77
N GLY A 328 19.28 -7.22 14.30
CA GLY A 328 18.10 -7.45 15.14
C GLY A 328 18.36 -8.49 16.23
N LYS A 329 19.03 -9.60 15.91
CA LYS A 329 19.47 -10.60 16.91
C LYS A 329 20.51 -10.05 17.88
N ARG A 330 21.44 -9.23 17.41
CA ARG A 330 22.46 -8.57 18.25
C ARG A 330 21.81 -7.67 19.33
N TRP A 331 20.70 -7.01 19.00
CA TRP A 331 19.91 -6.23 19.95
C TRP A 331 18.96 -7.08 20.81
N LYS A 332 19.07 -8.43 20.73
CA LYS A 332 18.19 -9.40 21.42
C LYS A 332 16.72 -9.24 21.05
N GLY A 333 16.43 -8.70 19.87
CA GLY A 333 15.12 -8.67 19.30
C GLY A 333 14.66 -10.08 18.86
N ARG A 334 13.37 -10.22 18.55
CA ARG A 334 12.82 -11.41 17.92
C ARG A 334 12.72 -11.15 16.41
N VAL A 335 13.40 -11.98 15.63
CA VAL A 335 13.49 -11.80 14.18
C VAL A 335 12.65 -12.85 13.45
N TYR A 336 11.73 -12.38 12.63
CA TYR A 336 10.86 -13.20 11.78
C TYR A 336 11.12 -12.87 10.32
N ALA A 337 11.75 -13.78 9.60
CA ALA A 337 12.06 -13.57 8.19
C ALA A 337 10.90 -14.06 7.30
N ILE A 338 10.61 -13.31 6.26
CA ILE A 338 9.75 -13.73 5.16
C ILE A 338 10.60 -13.71 3.91
N VAL A 339 10.74 -14.86 3.23
CA VAL A 339 11.64 -15.05 2.10
C VAL A 339 10.92 -15.66 0.90
N THR A 340 11.52 -15.61 -0.27
CA THR A 340 11.02 -16.27 -1.48
C THR A 340 11.68 -17.63 -1.67
N GLY A 341 10.90 -18.68 -1.95
CA GLY A 341 11.40 -20.01 -2.26
C GLY A 341 12.25 -20.59 -1.15
N ASP A 342 13.30 -21.30 -1.53
CA ASP A 342 14.23 -21.96 -0.62
C ASP A 342 15.43 -21.08 -0.22
N GLU A 343 15.26 -19.74 -0.21
CA GLU A 343 16.34 -18.81 0.15
C GLU A 343 16.85 -19.09 1.58
N PRO A 344 18.10 -19.54 1.75
CA PRO A 344 18.62 -19.94 3.06
C PRO A 344 19.29 -18.79 3.83
N ALA A 345 19.48 -17.63 3.21
CA ALA A 345 20.32 -16.57 3.76
C ALA A 345 19.93 -16.06 5.14
N LEU A 346 18.68 -16.27 5.56
CA LEU A 346 18.17 -15.79 6.85
C LEU A 346 17.90 -16.93 7.86
N ASP A 347 18.22 -18.20 7.53
CA ASP A 347 17.86 -19.36 8.37
C ASP A 347 18.56 -19.36 9.73
N ASP A 348 19.84 -18.99 9.75
CA ASP A 348 20.68 -19.02 10.96
C ASP A 348 20.61 -17.74 11.80
N CYS A 349 19.93 -16.71 11.30
CA CYS A 349 19.80 -15.40 11.98
C CYS A 349 18.35 -15.01 12.28
N SER A 350 17.37 -15.93 12.16
CA SER A 350 15.96 -15.69 12.42
C SER A 350 15.37 -16.68 13.42
N ASP A 351 14.38 -16.25 14.21
CA ASP A 351 13.63 -17.11 15.11
C ASP A 351 12.59 -17.97 14.37
N LEU A 352 12.13 -17.47 13.22
CA LEU A 352 11.23 -18.17 12.29
C LEU A 352 11.46 -17.65 10.87
N VAL A 353 11.44 -18.55 9.91
CA VAL A 353 11.48 -18.21 8.47
C VAL A 353 10.20 -18.69 7.81
N ILE A 354 9.47 -17.76 7.19
CA ILE A 354 8.26 -18.02 6.39
C ILE A 354 8.65 -18.00 4.92
N ARG A 355 8.47 -19.11 4.22
CA ARG A 355 8.82 -19.25 2.81
C ARG A 355 7.59 -19.06 1.94
N LEU A 356 7.66 -18.08 1.03
CA LEU A 356 6.61 -17.78 0.07
C LEU A 356 6.97 -18.31 -1.32
N PRO A 357 5.98 -18.62 -2.18
CA PRO A 357 6.24 -19.05 -3.55
C PRO A 357 7.05 -18.04 -4.35
N GLU A 358 7.75 -18.53 -5.37
CA GLU A 358 8.54 -17.69 -6.26
C GLU A 358 7.66 -16.77 -7.12
N LEU A 359 8.05 -15.51 -7.15
CA LEU A 359 7.46 -14.47 -7.97
C LEU A 359 8.55 -13.42 -8.26
N PRO A 360 8.58 -12.79 -9.46
CA PRO A 360 9.51 -11.71 -9.73
C PRO A 360 9.46 -10.62 -8.65
N GLU A 361 10.62 -10.08 -8.26
CA GLU A 361 10.73 -9.09 -7.18
C GLU A 361 9.78 -7.91 -7.37
N SER A 362 9.60 -7.43 -8.61
CA SER A 362 8.68 -6.34 -8.94
C SER A 362 7.21 -6.63 -8.63
N LEU A 363 6.85 -7.88 -8.34
CA LEU A 363 5.51 -8.33 -7.93
C LEU A 363 5.49 -8.87 -6.49
N ALA A 364 6.63 -8.90 -5.80
CA ALA A 364 6.75 -9.50 -4.47
C ALA A 364 5.78 -8.90 -3.44
N ALA A 365 5.48 -7.60 -3.54
CA ALA A 365 4.56 -6.92 -2.62
C ALA A 365 3.19 -7.62 -2.49
N PHE A 366 2.70 -8.29 -3.55
CA PHE A 366 1.43 -9.04 -3.49
C PHE A 366 1.45 -10.16 -2.47
N LEU A 367 2.54 -10.91 -2.40
CA LEU A 367 2.64 -12.08 -1.52
C LEU A 367 3.13 -11.70 -0.12
N PHE A 368 4.12 -10.80 -0.04
CA PHE A 368 4.75 -10.41 1.22
C PHE A 368 3.82 -9.62 2.15
N THR A 369 2.81 -8.95 1.60
CA THR A 369 1.80 -8.21 2.39
C THR A 369 0.87 -9.14 3.17
N LEU A 370 0.55 -10.33 2.65
CA LEU A 370 -0.51 -11.20 3.18
C LEU A 370 -0.23 -11.71 4.60
N PRO A 371 0.95 -12.30 4.92
CA PRO A 371 1.22 -12.75 6.29
C PRO A 371 1.21 -11.62 7.30
N LEU A 372 1.57 -10.39 6.90
CA LEU A 372 1.56 -9.21 7.77
C LEU A 372 0.14 -8.72 8.05
N GLN A 373 -0.75 -8.76 7.06
CA GLN A 373 -2.17 -8.45 7.24
C GLN A 373 -2.83 -9.45 8.19
N LEU A 374 -2.59 -10.75 8.01
CA LEU A 374 -3.10 -11.81 8.88
C LEU A 374 -2.56 -11.68 10.30
N PHE A 375 -1.28 -11.37 10.45
CA PHE A 375 -0.67 -11.13 11.75
C PHE A 375 -1.32 -9.96 12.50
N ALA A 376 -1.57 -8.84 11.81
CA ALA A 376 -2.26 -7.69 12.39
C ALA A 376 -3.70 -8.04 12.82
N TYR A 377 -4.42 -8.79 12.00
CA TYR A 377 -5.77 -9.28 12.32
C TYR A 377 -5.79 -10.16 13.57
N HIS A 378 -4.94 -11.20 13.61
CA HIS A 378 -4.90 -12.11 14.76
C HIS A 378 -4.41 -11.41 16.03
N THR A 379 -3.45 -10.47 15.91
CA THR A 379 -3.01 -9.64 17.04
C THR A 379 -4.16 -8.81 17.61
N ALA A 380 -5.00 -8.22 16.76
CA ALA A 380 -6.20 -7.51 17.21
C ALA A 380 -7.16 -8.44 17.96
N LEU A 381 -7.42 -9.65 17.44
CA LEU A 381 -8.29 -10.61 18.12
C LEU A 381 -7.76 -11.00 19.52
N GLU A 382 -6.45 -11.23 19.66
CA GLU A 382 -5.85 -11.54 20.97
C GLU A 382 -6.03 -10.37 21.96
N LYS A 383 -5.90 -9.13 21.49
CA LYS A 383 -6.13 -7.94 22.32
C LYS A 383 -7.61 -7.79 22.73
N PHE A 384 -8.54 -8.03 21.81
CA PHE A 384 -9.97 -8.05 22.15
C PHE A 384 -10.31 -9.15 23.16
N ARG A 385 -9.74 -10.37 23.03
CA ARG A 385 -9.89 -11.46 24.03
C ARG A 385 -9.33 -11.04 25.38
N ALA A 386 -8.13 -10.47 25.42
CA ALA A 386 -7.51 -9.98 26.65
C ALA A 386 -8.34 -8.87 27.33
N ALA A 387 -9.08 -8.08 26.55
CA ALA A 387 -10.01 -7.06 27.05
C ALA A 387 -11.39 -7.64 27.47
N GLY A 388 -11.60 -8.96 27.39
CA GLY A 388 -12.84 -9.62 27.80
C GLY A 388 -13.91 -9.72 26.70
N ALA A 389 -13.58 -9.47 25.44
CA ALA A 389 -14.53 -9.67 24.34
C ALA A 389 -14.77 -11.19 24.10
N ASN A 390 -16.03 -11.54 23.92
CA ASN A 390 -16.40 -12.91 23.51
C ASN A 390 -16.14 -13.04 22.00
N ILE A 391 -15.06 -13.72 21.65
CA ILE A 391 -14.67 -14.01 20.26
C ILE A 391 -14.65 -15.52 20.11
N GLU A 392 -15.53 -16.03 19.31
CA GLU A 392 -15.52 -17.45 18.94
C GLU A 392 -14.19 -17.79 18.24
N PRO A 393 -13.66 -19.00 18.47
CA PRO A 393 -12.35 -19.41 17.96
C PRO A 393 -12.26 -19.48 16.44
#